data_e05c90952d072c03676c2a899e183a6b
#
_entry.id   e05c90952d072c03676c2a899e183a6b
#
_cell.length_a   1.000
_cell.length_b   1.000
_cell.length_c   1.000
_cell.angle_alpha   90.00
_cell.angle_beta   90.00
_cell.angle_gamma   90.00
#
_symmetry.space_group_name_H-M   'P 1'
#
loop_
_entity.id
_entity.type
_entity.pdbx_description
1 polymer ?
#
loop_
_entity_poly.entity_id
_entity_poly.type
_entity_poly.pdbx_seq_one_letter_code
_entity_poly.pdbx_strand_id
1 'polypeptide(L)'
;MPLTPVSRKVASRTSNTFKCIISQLMKETEKLAKDVSEELGKLFQIQNREFGTQKYEQWIVGVHKACSVFQMADKEEESRVCKALFLYTSHLRKYNDALIISEDAQMTDALNYLKAFFHDVREAAFDETERELTRRFEEKLEELEKVSRDPSNENPKLRDLYLVLQEEYHLKPETKTILFVKTRALVDALKKWIEENPALSFLKPGILTGRGRTNRATGMTLPAQKCVLEAFRASGDNNILIATSVADEGIDIAECNLVILYEYVGNVIKMIQTRGRGRARDSKCFLLTSSADVIEKEKANMIKEKIMNESILRLQTWDEMKFGKTVHRIQVNEKLLRDSQHKPQPVPDKENKKLLCGKCKNFACYTADIRVVEGFSV
;
A
#
# COMPACT_ATOMS: atom_id res chain seq x y z
N MET A 1 -14.26 19.22 -16.93
CA MET A 1 -13.38 19.73 -15.86
C MET A 1 -13.15 18.59 -14.87
N PRO A 2 -11.96 18.43 -14.29
CA PRO A 2 -11.75 17.42 -13.27
C PRO A 2 -12.61 17.71 -12.04
N LEU A 3 -13.17 16.65 -11.45
CA LEU A 3 -14.04 16.76 -10.28
C LEU A 3 -13.27 17.37 -9.09
N THR A 4 -13.85 18.36 -8.45
CA THR A 4 -13.33 18.90 -7.19
C THR A 4 -13.85 18.04 -6.05
N PRO A 5 -13.00 17.41 -5.21
CA PRO A 5 -13.47 16.58 -4.13
C PRO A 5 -14.10 17.40 -3.02
N VAL A 6 -15.24 16.95 -2.53
CA VAL A 6 -15.85 17.45 -1.30
C VAL A 6 -15.14 16.77 -0.13
N SER A 7 -14.29 17.51 0.58
CA SER A 7 -13.58 16.99 1.75
C SER A 7 -14.49 16.97 2.97
N ARG A 8 -14.73 15.79 3.54
CA ARG A 8 -15.41 15.62 4.84
C ARG A 8 -14.37 15.20 5.89
N LYS A 9 -14.10 16.09 6.85
CA LYS A 9 -13.27 15.74 7.99
C LYS A 9 -14.09 14.93 8.97
N VAL A 10 -13.69 13.69 9.17
CA VAL A 10 -14.34 12.75 10.08
C VAL A 10 -13.72 12.86 11.47
N ALA A 11 -14.51 12.63 12.52
CA ALA A 11 -13.99 12.53 13.88
C ALA A 11 -13.02 11.32 14.00
N SER A 12 -11.95 11.48 14.77
CA SER A 12 -11.08 10.37 15.16
C SER A 12 -11.65 9.67 16.40
N ARG A 13 -11.33 8.37 16.57
CA ARG A 13 -11.71 7.64 17.78
C ARG A 13 -11.05 8.25 19.01
N THR A 14 -11.80 8.29 20.10
CA THR A 14 -11.35 8.85 21.39
C THR A 14 -10.48 7.89 22.20
N SER A 15 -10.64 6.57 22.02
CA SER A 15 -9.88 5.52 22.70
C SER A 15 -9.28 4.56 21.70
N ASN A 16 -8.03 4.13 21.92
CA ASN A 16 -7.35 3.21 21.04
C ASN A 16 -6.61 2.09 21.80
N THR A 17 -7.32 1.48 22.76
CA THR A 17 -6.82 0.34 23.54
C THR A 17 -6.37 -0.81 22.64
N PHE A 18 -7.12 -1.12 21.59
CA PHE A 18 -6.72 -2.13 20.60
C PHE A 18 -5.35 -1.83 19.99
N LYS A 19 -5.12 -0.56 19.58
CA LYS A 19 -3.82 -0.12 19.04
C LYS A 19 -2.71 -0.25 20.08
N CYS A 20 -2.99 0.06 21.34
CA CYS A 20 -1.99 -0.09 22.40
C CYS A 20 -1.56 -1.55 22.57
N ILE A 21 -2.51 -2.50 22.64
CA ILE A 21 -2.24 -3.93 22.82
C ILE A 21 -1.43 -4.46 21.62
N ILE A 22 -1.89 -4.22 20.40
CA ILE A 22 -1.20 -4.69 19.19
C ILE A 22 0.18 -4.05 19.07
N SER A 23 0.32 -2.75 19.36
CA SER A 23 1.63 -2.07 19.35
C SER A 23 2.60 -2.64 20.37
N GLN A 24 2.11 -3.11 21.51
CA GLN A 24 2.94 -3.79 22.49
C GLN A 24 3.44 -5.14 21.94
N LEU A 25 2.55 -5.96 21.36
CA LEU A 25 2.93 -7.23 20.72
C LEU A 25 3.95 -7.00 19.58
N MET A 26 3.79 -5.93 18.80
CA MET A 26 4.76 -5.57 17.76
C MET A 26 6.13 -5.21 18.34
N LYS A 27 6.19 -4.40 19.39
CA LYS A 27 7.45 -4.04 20.06
C LYS A 27 8.17 -5.27 20.65
N GLU A 28 7.42 -6.18 21.24
CA GLU A 28 7.97 -7.44 21.78
C GLU A 28 8.51 -8.33 20.64
N THR A 29 7.78 -8.44 19.53
CA THR A 29 8.22 -9.17 18.34
C THR A 29 9.46 -8.54 17.70
N GLU A 30 9.52 -7.20 17.59
CA GLU A 30 10.71 -6.48 17.12
C GLU A 30 11.93 -6.73 18.02
N LYS A 31 11.73 -6.80 19.34
CA LYS A 31 12.81 -7.12 20.27
C LYS A 31 13.35 -8.53 20.02
N LEU A 32 12.49 -9.54 19.92
CA LEU A 32 12.89 -10.91 19.59
C LEU A 32 13.65 -11.00 18.25
N ALA A 33 13.16 -10.30 17.22
CA ALA A 33 13.82 -10.24 15.93
C ALA A 33 15.21 -9.58 16.01
N LYS A 34 15.36 -8.55 16.84
CA LYS A 34 16.64 -7.90 17.10
C LYS A 34 17.61 -8.83 17.81
N ASP A 35 17.16 -9.53 18.85
CA ASP A 35 17.99 -10.45 19.63
C ASP A 35 18.56 -11.59 18.76
N VAL A 36 17.78 -12.11 17.80
CA VAL A 36 18.23 -13.12 16.83
C VAL A 36 19.19 -12.52 15.79
N SER A 37 19.14 -11.21 15.55
CA SER A 37 19.88 -10.54 14.49
C SER A 37 21.00 -9.64 15.00
N GLU A 38 21.54 -9.86 16.20
CA GLU A 38 22.58 -8.97 16.78
C GLU A 38 23.80 -8.80 15.87
N GLU A 39 24.22 -9.84 15.15
CA GLU A 39 25.26 -9.74 14.10
C GLU A 39 24.75 -9.07 12.83
N LEU A 40 23.42 -9.05 12.63
CA LEU A 40 22.72 -8.47 11.49
C LEU A 40 22.20 -7.05 11.78
N GLY A 41 22.62 -6.41 12.83
CA GLY A 41 22.14 -5.12 13.32
C GLY A 41 22.04 -4.01 12.27
N LYS A 42 22.69 -4.16 11.11
CA LYS A 42 22.52 -3.28 9.95
C LYS A 42 21.27 -3.58 9.13
N LEU A 43 20.74 -4.81 9.16
CA LEU A 43 19.54 -5.23 8.43
C LEU A 43 18.27 -4.88 9.19
N PHE A 44 18.33 -4.91 10.51
CA PHE A 44 17.17 -4.70 11.39
C PHE A 44 17.27 -3.37 12.15
N GLN A 45 17.75 -2.30 11.50
CA GLN A 45 17.76 -0.97 12.11
C GLN A 45 16.34 -0.44 12.25
N ILE A 46 15.88 -0.35 13.49
CA ILE A 46 14.62 0.29 13.87
C ILE A 46 14.82 1.81 13.82
N GLN A 47 14.51 2.44 12.69
CA GLN A 47 14.43 3.90 12.61
C GLN A 47 12.97 4.33 12.72
N ASN A 48 12.67 5.33 13.56
CA ASN A 48 11.39 6.04 13.76
C ASN A 48 10.24 5.62 12.81
N ARG A 49 9.59 4.48 13.12
CA ARG A 49 8.52 3.91 12.33
C ARG A 49 7.23 3.94 13.13
N GLU A 50 6.22 4.45 12.51
CA GLU A 50 4.89 4.45 13.07
C GLU A 50 4.17 3.15 12.68
N PHE A 51 3.72 2.38 13.68
CA PHE A 51 2.89 1.19 13.49
C PHE A 51 1.55 1.55 12.86
N GLY A 52 0.99 0.65 12.06
CA GLY A 52 -0.26 0.90 11.33
C GLY A 52 -0.09 1.81 10.10
N THR A 53 1.10 1.82 9.48
CA THR A 53 1.39 2.66 8.32
C THR A 53 1.95 1.89 7.13
N GLN A 54 1.77 2.43 5.92
CA GLN A 54 2.42 1.88 4.72
C GLN A 54 3.95 1.99 4.76
N LYS A 55 4.51 2.97 5.47
CA LYS A 55 5.96 3.09 5.66
C LYS A 55 6.52 1.91 6.43
N TYR A 56 5.77 1.42 7.42
CA TYR A 56 6.14 0.22 8.16
C TYR A 56 6.14 -1.03 7.27
N GLU A 57 5.11 -1.19 6.41
CA GLU A 57 5.06 -2.28 5.44
C GLU A 57 6.24 -2.23 4.45
N GLN A 58 6.57 -1.05 3.92
CA GLN A 58 7.72 -0.85 3.02
C GLN A 58 9.04 -1.24 3.68
N TRP A 59 9.19 -0.95 4.97
CA TRP A 59 10.36 -1.40 5.72
C TRP A 59 10.44 -2.92 5.83
N ILE A 60 9.34 -3.62 6.15
CA ILE A 60 9.29 -5.09 6.16
C ILE A 60 9.76 -5.66 4.81
N VAL A 61 9.26 -5.10 3.70
CA VAL A 61 9.71 -5.49 2.35
C VAL A 61 11.22 -5.25 2.17
N GLY A 62 11.75 -4.16 2.73
CA GLY A 62 13.17 -3.87 2.75
C GLY A 62 13.98 -4.94 3.49
N VAL A 63 13.53 -5.36 4.67
CA VAL A 63 14.15 -6.45 5.45
C VAL A 63 14.16 -7.77 4.66
N HIS A 64 13.03 -8.13 4.03
CA HIS A 64 12.96 -9.34 3.19
C HIS A 64 13.95 -9.31 2.02
N LYS A 65 14.08 -8.15 1.35
CA LYS A 65 15.06 -7.99 0.26
C LYS A 65 16.49 -8.10 0.79
N ALA A 66 16.77 -7.52 1.94
CA ALA A 66 18.08 -7.61 2.56
C ALA A 66 18.43 -9.05 2.95
N CYS A 67 17.51 -9.81 3.53
CA CYS A 67 17.71 -11.24 3.81
C CYS A 67 17.99 -12.06 2.53
N SER A 68 17.38 -11.71 1.40
CA SER A 68 17.57 -12.46 0.14
C SER A 68 18.96 -12.30 -0.47
N VAL A 69 19.70 -11.26 -0.13
CA VAL A 69 21.07 -10.98 -0.62
C VAL A 69 22.13 -11.15 0.47
N PHE A 70 21.70 -11.46 1.70
CA PHE A 70 22.59 -11.64 2.84
C PHE A 70 23.40 -12.92 2.70
N GLN A 71 24.68 -12.88 3.09
CA GLN A 71 25.59 -14.03 3.06
C GLN A 71 26.44 -14.05 4.32
N MET A 72 26.46 -15.21 4.99
CA MET A 72 27.34 -15.53 6.10
C MET A 72 28.35 -16.62 5.68
N ALA A 73 29.44 -16.73 6.43
CA ALA A 73 30.40 -17.82 6.27
C ALA A 73 29.75 -19.18 6.65
N ASP A 74 28.98 -19.19 7.74
CA ASP A 74 28.17 -20.32 8.15
C ASP A 74 26.79 -20.29 7.46
N LYS A 75 26.55 -21.27 6.60
CA LYS A 75 25.32 -21.38 5.82
C LYS A 75 24.13 -21.90 6.61
N GLU A 76 24.34 -22.67 7.65
CA GLU A 76 23.28 -23.15 8.53
C GLU A 76 22.75 -22.00 9.38
N GLU A 77 23.66 -21.22 9.95
CA GLU A 77 23.31 -20.03 10.72
C GLU A 77 22.63 -18.95 9.84
N GLU A 78 23.14 -18.70 8.62
CA GLU A 78 22.49 -17.82 7.64
C GLU A 78 21.03 -18.23 7.39
N SER A 79 20.81 -19.53 7.16
CA SER A 79 19.47 -20.07 6.90
C SER A 79 18.56 -19.92 8.13
N ARG A 80 19.07 -20.23 9.32
CA ARG A 80 18.35 -20.11 10.60
C ARG A 80 17.90 -18.67 10.85
N VAL A 81 18.81 -17.73 10.75
CA VAL A 81 18.54 -16.31 11.01
C VAL A 81 17.60 -15.71 9.97
N CYS A 82 17.83 -15.98 8.67
CA CYS A 82 16.95 -15.48 7.62
C CYS A 82 15.54 -16.05 7.74
N LYS A 83 15.38 -17.35 8.11
CA LYS A 83 14.09 -17.96 8.36
C LYS A 83 13.38 -17.30 9.53
N ALA A 84 14.08 -17.13 10.67
CA ALA A 84 13.52 -16.47 11.84
C ALA A 84 13.07 -15.03 11.56
N LEU A 85 13.91 -14.22 10.88
CA LEU A 85 13.54 -12.86 10.47
C LEU A 85 12.34 -12.83 9.56
N PHE A 86 12.23 -13.80 8.64
CA PHE A 86 11.06 -13.91 7.77
C PHE A 86 9.78 -14.17 8.57
N LEU A 87 9.83 -15.05 9.57
CA LEU A 87 8.71 -15.33 10.47
C LEU A 87 8.32 -14.09 11.28
N TYR A 88 9.27 -13.47 11.98
CA TYR A 88 9.01 -12.25 12.77
C TYR A 88 8.40 -11.14 11.92
N THR A 89 8.96 -10.88 10.76
CA THR A 89 8.46 -9.81 9.87
C THR A 89 7.11 -10.15 9.26
N SER A 90 6.80 -11.44 9.05
CA SER A 90 5.48 -11.88 8.61
C SER A 90 4.42 -11.61 9.69
N HIS A 91 4.71 -11.91 10.95
CA HIS A 91 3.82 -11.58 12.08
C HIS A 91 3.67 -10.06 12.24
N LEU A 92 4.78 -9.29 12.20
CA LEU A 92 4.76 -7.83 12.26
C LEU A 92 3.91 -7.22 11.15
N ARG A 93 3.97 -7.77 9.94
CA ARG A 93 3.13 -7.34 8.83
C ARG A 93 1.65 -7.57 9.12
N LYS A 94 1.29 -8.72 9.67
CA LYS A 94 -0.10 -9.03 10.03
C LYS A 94 -0.64 -8.11 11.13
N TYR A 95 0.16 -7.83 12.14
CA TYR A 95 -0.20 -6.85 13.16
C TYR A 95 -0.36 -5.43 12.57
N ASN A 96 0.55 -5.03 11.67
CA ASN A 96 0.47 -3.72 11.01
C ASN A 96 -0.80 -3.60 10.15
N ASP A 97 -1.15 -4.63 9.40
CA ASP A 97 -2.39 -4.69 8.62
C ASP A 97 -3.62 -4.61 9.53
N ALA A 98 -3.61 -5.33 10.67
CA ALA A 98 -4.69 -5.29 11.64
C ALA A 98 -4.86 -3.89 12.27
N LEU A 99 -3.77 -3.18 12.53
CA LEU A 99 -3.83 -1.78 12.98
C LEU A 99 -4.46 -0.87 11.92
N ILE A 100 -4.13 -1.03 10.64
CA ILE A 100 -4.74 -0.27 9.54
C ILE A 100 -6.23 -0.60 9.44
N ILE A 101 -6.61 -1.88 9.53
CA ILE A 101 -8.02 -2.29 9.52
C ILE A 101 -8.75 -1.68 10.72
N SER A 102 -8.18 -1.77 11.92
CA SER A 102 -8.82 -1.22 13.14
C SER A 102 -9.01 0.28 13.08
N GLU A 103 -8.13 1.02 12.42
CA GLU A 103 -8.20 2.48 12.29
C GLU A 103 -9.24 2.90 11.23
N ASP A 104 -9.32 2.16 10.12
CA ASP A 104 -10.11 2.54 8.95
C ASP A 104 -11.36 1.64 8.72
N ALA A 105 -11.54 0.56 9.47
CA ALA A 105 -12.72 -0.33 9.43
C ALA A 105 -13.16 -0.72 10.85
N GLN A 106 -13.81 -1.88 11.03
CA GLN A 106 -14.23 -2.36 12.35
C GLN A 106 -13.08 -3.02 13.10
N MET A 107 -13.01 -2.85 14.43
CA MET A 107 -12.03 -3.56 15.25
C MET A 107 -12.27 -5.07 15.25
N THR A 108 -13.51 -5.51 15.15
CA THR A 108 -13.88 -6.92 14.99
C THR A 108 -13.27 -7.54 13.73
N ASP A 109 -13.24 -6.79 12.61
CA ASP A 109 -12.62 -7.26 11.37
C ASP A 109 -11.09 -7.36 11.51
N ALA A 110 -10.47 -6.40 12.18
CA ALA A 110 -9.04 -6.45 12.50
C ALA A 110 -8.68 -7.67 13.35
N LEU A 111 -9.48 -7.96 14.38
CA LEU A 111 -9.28 -9.13 15.23
C LEU A 111 -9.52 -10.44 14.47
N ASN A 112 -10.57 -10.53 13.66
CA ASN A 112 -10.87 -11.70 12.84
C ASN A 112 -9.76 -11.96 11.81
N TYR A 113 -9.18 -10.91 11.23
CA TYR A 113 -8.01 -11.01 10.34
C TYR A 113 -6.81 -11.65 11.04
N LEU A 114 -6.52 -11.26 12.28
CA LEU A 114 -5.46 -11.88 13.10
C LEU A 114 -5.80 -13.32 13.50
N LYS A 115 -7.03 -13.58 13.92
CA LYS A 115 -7.47 -14.94 14.28
C LYS A 115 -7.31 -15.92 13.12
N ALA A 116 -7.70 -15.51 11.90
CA ALA A 116 -7.53 -16.33 10.71
C ALA A 116 -6.03 -16.63 10.44
N PHE A 117 -5.16 -15.62 10.54
CA PHE A 117 -3.72 -15.83 10.38
C PHE A 117 -3.15 -16.80 11.41
N PHE A 118 -3.47 -16.64 12.70
CA PHE A 118 -2.98 -17.54 13.74
C PHE A 118 -3.61 -18.93 13.68
N HIS A 119 -4.80 -19.07 13.10
CA HIS A 119 -5.36 -20.39 12.78
C HIS A 119 -4.52 -21.08 11.68
N ASP A 120 -4.23 -20.40 10.59
CA ASP A 120 -3.41 -20.95 9.50
C ASP A 120 -1.99 -21.32 9.99
N VAL A 121 -1.39 -20.50 10.86
CA VAL A 121 -0.10 -20.81 11.50
C VAL A 121 -0.15 -22.09 12.31
N ARG A 122 -1.24 -22.32 13.06
CA ARG A 122 -1.40 -23.56 13.88
C ARG A 122 -1.61 -24.81 13.03
N GLU A 123 -2.31 -24.69 11.89
CA GLU A 123 -2.53 -25.80 10.96
C GLU A 123 -1.24 -26.18 10.20
N ALA A 124 -0.32 -25.24 10.00
CA ALA A 124 0.99 -25.52 9.46
C ALA A 124 1.91 -26.15 10.51
N ALA A 125 2.89 -26.95 10.08
CA ALA A 125 3.94 -27.46 10.97
C ALA A 125 4.80 -26.28 11.42
N PHE A 126 4.52 -25.75 12.62
CA PHE A 126 5.18 -24.55 13.14
C PHE A 126 6.33 -24.88 14.09
N ASP A 127 7.38 -24.08 14.01
CA ASP A 127 8.57 -24.19 14.86
C ASP A 127 8.38 -23.48 16.22
N GLU A 128 9.42 -23.52 17.05
CA GLU A 128 9.40 -22.95 18.38
C GLU A 128 9.17 -21.42 18.35
N THR A 129 9.70 -20.73 17.35
CA THR A 129 9.51 -19.28 17.17
C THR A 129 8.04 -18.95 16.95
N GLU A 130 7.36 -19.68 16.08
CA GLU A 130 5.93 -19.47 15.81
C GLU A 130 5.06 -19.85 17.02
N ARG A 131 5.44 -20.88 17.79
CA ARG A 131 4.76 -21.24 19.05
C ARG A 131 4.80 -20.09 20.04
N GLU A 132 5.96 -19.50 20.26
CA GLU A 132 6.13 -18.38 21.18
C GLU A 132 5.32 -17.16 20.75
N LEU A 133 5.34 -16.80 19.45
CA LEU A 133 4.57 -15.68 18.92
C LEU A 133 3.07 -15.92 19.03
N THR A 134 2.61 -17.15 18.78
CA THR A 134 1.20 -17.54 18.91
C THR A 134 0.75 -17.46 20.36
N ARG A 135 1.54 -17.99 21.30
CA ARG A 135 1.25 -17.92 22.74
C ARG A 135 1.08 -16.47 23.21
N ARG A 136 1.98 -15.56 22.82
CA ARG A 136 1.89 -14.13 23.18
C ARG A 136 0.62 -13.47 22.64
N PHE A 137 0.19 -13.82 21.45
CA PHE A 137 -1.07 -13.34 20.91
C PHE A 137 -2.27 -13.89 21.68
N GLU A 138 -2.27 -15.19 22.00
CA GLU A 138 -3.35 -15.86 22.74
C GLU A 138 -3.52 -15.29 24.16
N GLU A 139 -2.44 -14.92 24.84
CA GLU A 139 -2.48 -14.25 26.15
C GLU A 139 -3.21 -12.89 26.09
N LYS A 140 -3.26 -12.25 24.93
CA LYS A 140 -3.96 -10.97 24.74
C LYS A 140 -5.32 -11.10 24.09
N LEU A 141 -5.71 -12.30 23.69
CA LEU A 141 -6.90 -12.53 22.88
C LEU A 141 -8.20 -12.12 23.59
N GLU A 142 -8.36 -12.48 24.86
CA GLU A 142 -9.56 -12.13 25.65
C GLU A 142 -9.73 -10.60 25.78
N GLU A 143 -8.62 -9.89 26.06
CA GLU A 143 -8.60 -8.43 26.14
C GLU A 143 -8.97 -7.78 24.80
N LEU A 144 -8.41 -8.30 23.70
CA LEU A 144 -8.70 -7.84 22.33
C LEU A 144 -10.17 -8.11 21.96
N GLU A 145 -10.74 -9.26 22.34
CA GLU A 145 -12.15 -9.57 22.10
C GLU A 145 -13.09 -8.61 22.85
N LYS A 146 -12.80 -8.33 24.10
CA LYS A 146 -13.58 -7.39 24.91
C LYS A 146 -13.59 -6.00 24.28
N VAL A 147 -12.41 -5.49 23.89
CA VAL A 147 -12.28 -4.17 23.28
C VAL A 147 -12.94 -4.11 21.91
N SER A 148 -12.83 -5.17 21.10
CA SER A 148 -13.40 -5.19 19.75
C SER A 148 -14.92 -5.23 19.71
N ARG A 149 -15.56 -5.79 20.74
CA ARG A 149 -17.02 -5.90 20.86
C ARG A 149 -17.67 -4.71 21.57
N ASP A 150 -16.91 -3.79 22.11
CA ASP A 150 -17.43 -2.63 22.79
C ASP A 150 -18.06 -1.65 21.80
N PRO A 151 -19.40 -1.38 21.88
CA PRO A 151 -20.07 -0.47 20.97
C PRO A 151 -19.54 0.98 20.99
N SER A 152 -18.91 1.40 22.10
CA SER A 152 -18.28 2.72 22.19
C SER A 152 -17.09 2.89 21.23
N ASN A 153 -16.57 1.80 20.71
CA ASN A 153 -15.48 1.75 19.75
C ASN A 153 -15.93 1.72 18.27
N GLU A 154 -17.20 2.04 18.00
CA GLU A 154 -17.68 2.18 16.62
C GLU A 154 -16.83 3.20 15.83
N ASN A 155 -16.54 2.87 14.56
CA ASN A 155 -15.69 3.71 13.74
C ASN A 155 -16.49 4.87 13.11
N PRO A 156 -16.24 6.13 13.50
CA PRO A 156 -16.96 7.27 12.93
C PRO A 156 -16.75 7.43 11.41
N LYS A 157 -15.63 6.95 10.86
CA LYS A 157 -15.37 6.96 9.41
C LYS A 157 -16.33 6.04 8.65
N LEU A 158 -16.65 4.86 9.20
CA LEU A 158 -17.64 3.96 8.59
C LEU A 158 -19.04 4.56 8.61
N ARG A 159 -19.38 5.29 9.67
CA ARG A 159 -20.64 6.03 9.74
C ARG A 159 -20.75 7.09 8.65
N ASP A 160 -19.68 7.87 8.43
CA ASP A 160 -19.68 8.90 7.39
C ASP A 160 -19.71 8.27 5.99
N LEU A 161 -18.97 7.14 5.79
CA LEU A 161 -19.04 6.38 4.55
C LEU A 161 -20.46 5.86 4.29
N TYR A 162 -21.10 5.31 5.31
CA TYR A 162 -22.48 4.86 5.25
C TYR A 162 -23.43 5.98 4.81
N LEU A 163 -23.33 7.16 5.44
CA LEU A 163 -24.19 8.31 5.12
C LEU A 163 -24.02 8.76 3.67
N VAL A 164 -22.76 8.85 3.19
CA VAL A 164 -22.49 9.22 1.79
C VAL A 164 -23.07 8.20 0.82
N LEU A 165 -22.90 6.90 1.08
CA LEU A 165 -23.42 5.84 0.22
C LEU A 165 -24.96 5.84 0.22
N GLN A 166 -25.59 5.97 1.37
CA GLN A 166 -27.06 6.05 1.46
C GLN A 166 -27.61 7.28 0.73
N GLU A 167 -27.04 8.46 0.98
CA GLU A 167 -27.49 9.71 0.35
C GLU A 167 -27.40 9.63 -1.18
N GLU A 168 -26.24 9.20 -1.71
CA GLU A 168 -26.02 9.20 -3.16
C GLU A 168 -26.86 8.15 -3.89
N TYR A 169 -27.03 6.96 -3.32
CA TYR A 169 -27.86 5.92 -3.92
C TYR A 169 -29.35 6.14 -3.74
N HIS A 170 -29.77 6.86 -2.68
CA HIS A 170 -31.15 7.30 -2.55
C HIS A 170 -31.51 8.36 -3.61
N LEU A 171 -30.60 9.29 -3.87
CA LEU A 171 -30.78 10.32 -4.91
C LEU A 171 -30.75 9.72 -6.32
N LYS A 172 -29.90 8.70 -6.56
CA LYS A 172 -29.69 8.08 -7.86
C LYS A 172 -29.40 6.59 -7.71
N PRO A 173 -30.43 5.73 -7.76
CA PRO A 173 -30.29 4.29 -7.52
C PRO A 173 -29.33 3.56 -8.49
N GLU A 174 -29.16 4.06 -9.72
CA GLU A 174 -28.24 3.53 -10.73
C GLU A 174 -26.78 4.01 -10.53
N THR A 175 -26.47 4.59 -9.39
CA THR A 175 -25.10 5.04 -9.08
C THR A 175 -24.10 3.90 -9.20
N LYS A 176 -22.98 4.16 -9.87
CA LYS A 176 -21.79 3.30 -9.89
C LYS A 176 -20.66 3.98 -9.15
N THR A 177 -20.16 3.32 -8.11
CA THR A 177 -19.17 3.88 -7.18
C THR A 177 -17.82 3.21 -7.33
N ILE A 178 -16.74 4.01 -7.27
CA ILE A 178 -15.39 3.51 -6.98
C ILE A 178 -14.95 4.04 -5.62
N LEU A 179 -14.63 3.12 -4.72
CA LEU A 179 -14.13 3.39 -3.39
C LEU A 179 -12.63 3.07 -3.32
N PHE A 180 -11.79 4.11 -3.27
CA PHE A 180 -10.34 3.96 -3.18
C PHE A 180 -9.87 3.86 -1.73
N VAL A 181 -9.03 2.86 -1.46
CA VAL A 181 -8.46 2.59 -0.13
C VAL A 181 -6.95 2.32 -0.20
N LYS A 182 -6.27 2.39 0.94
CA LYS A 182 -4.80 2.29 1.02
C LYS A 182 -4.26 0.89 0.81
N THR A 183 -4.91 -0.14 1.39
CA THR A 183 -4.37 -1.50 1.49
C THR A 183 -5.36 -2.55 1.05
N ARG A 184 -4.86 -3.73 0.66
CA ARG A 184 -5.68 -4.89 0.29
C ARG A 184 -6.50 -5.41 1.46
N ALA A 185 -5.89 -5.48 2.65
CA ALA A 185 -6.59 -5.94 3.84
C ALA A 185 -7.80 -5.06 4.17
N LEU A 186 -7.70 -3.74 3.93
CA LEU A 186 -8.83 -2.84 4.08
C LEU A 186 -9.91 -3.03 3.00
N VAL A 187 -9.53 -3.43 1.78
CA VAL A 187 -10.51 -3.80 0.72
C VAL A 187 -11.41 -4.93 1.18
N ASP A 188 -10.82 -6.00 1.72
CA ASP A 188 -11.55 -7.18 2.18
C ASP A 188 -12.44 -6.86 3.39
N ALA A 189 -11.92 -6.07 4.34
CA ALA A 189 -12.68 -5.64 5.52
C ALA A 189 -13.90 -4.78 5.15
N LEU A 190 -13.74 -3.81 4.23
CA LEU A 190 -14.85 -2.96 3.80
C LEU A 190 -15.88 -3.71 2.94
N LYS A 191 -15.42 -4.65 2.11
CA LYS A 191 -16.34 -5.54 1.38
C LYS A 191 -17.22 -6.29 2.35
N LYS A 192 -16.62 -6.95 3.34
CA LYS A 192 -17.34 -7.69 4.36
C LYS A 192 -18.31 -6.79 5.14
N TRP A 193 -17.86 -5.59 5.56
CA TRP A 193 -18.70 -4.63 6.27
C TRP A 193 -19.94 -4.21 5.44
N ILE A 194 -19.79 -4.01 4.12
CA ILE A 194 -20.91 -3.70 3.23
C ILE A 194 -21.88 -4.90 3.13
N GLU A 195 -21.35 -6.12 2.94
CA GLU A 195 -22.13 -7.33 2.77
C GLU A 195 -22.89 -7.72 4.05
N GLU A 196 -22.32 -7.48 5.23
CA GLU A 196 -22.93 -7.79 6.53
C GLU A 196 -23.88 -6.69 7.02
N ASN A 197 -23.93 -5.52 6.38
CA ASN A 197 -24.80 -4.42 6.78
C ASN A 197 -26.15 -4.47 6.03
N PRO A 198 -27.28 -4.84 6.68
CA PRO A 198 -28.57 -4.95 6.00
C PRO A 198 -29.05 -3.63 5.36
N ALA A 199 -28.65 -2.48 5.93
CA ALA A 199 -28.99 -1.18 5.38
C ALA A 199 -28.22 -0.81 4.11
N LEU A 200 -27.18 -1.59 3.74
CA LEU A 200 -26.39 -1.46 2.51
C LEU A 200 -26.67 -2.62 1.53
N SER A 201 -27.73 -3.38 1.71
CA SER A 201 -28.10 -4.54 0.87
C SER A 201 -28.32 -4.22 -0.62
N PHE A 202 -28.50 -2.94 -0.96
CA PHE A 202 -28.57 -2.45 -2.33
C PHE A 202 -27.18 -2.38 -3.02
N LEU A 203 -26.10 -2.44 -2.27
CA LEU A 203 -24.74 -2.44 -2.78
C LEU A 203 -24.30 -3.87 -3.11
N LYS A 204 -23.62 -4.00 -4.25
CA LYS A 204 -23.03 -5.26 -4.72
C LYS A 204 -21.53 -5.03 -4.89
N PRO A 205 -20.72 -5.26 -3.84
CA PRO A 205 -19.30 -4.89 -3.87
C PRO A 205 -18.46 -5.86 -4.70
N GLY A 206 -17.72 -5.30 -5.67
CA GLY A 206 -16.58 -5.95 -6.32
C GLY A 206 -15.28 -5.44 -5.72
N ILE A 207 -14.21 -6.23 -5.78
CA ILE A 207 -12.88 -5.82 -5.34
C ILE A 207 -11.89 -5.76 -6.51
N LEU A 208 -11.03 -4.74 -6.51
CA LEU A 208 -10.00 -4.57 -7.52
C LEU A 208 -8.66 -4.24 -6.83
N THR A 209 -7.76 -5.23 -6.80
CA THR A 209 -6.42 -5.08 -6.20
C THR A 209 -5.32 -5.41 -7.19
N GLY A 210 -4.08 -4.98 -6.86
CA GLY A 210 -2.91 -5.23 -7.69
C GLY A 210 -2.62 -6.70 -7.91
N ARG A 211 -1.83 -6.96 -8.96
CA ARG A 211 -1.35 -8.30 -9.29
C ARG A 211 -0.54 -8.89 -8.16
N GLY A 212 -0.71 -10.19 -7.91
CA GLY A 212 0.09 -10.98 -6.98
C GLY A 212 0.47 -12.31 -7.61
N ARG A 213 1.56 -12.91 -7.12
CA ARG A 213 1.93 -14.27 -7.52
C ARG A 213 1.00 -15.26 -6.83
N THR A 214 0.22 -15.99 -7.60
CA THR A 214 -0.47 -17.28 -7.34
C THR A 214 -1.22 -17.57 -6.02
N ASN A 215 -1.16 -16.76 -4.99
CA ASN A 215 -1.90 -17.00 -3.72
C ASN A 215 -2.86 -15.84 -3.42
N ARG A 216 -4.06 -16.16 -2.90
CA ARG A 216 -5.09 -15.17 -2.49
C ARG A 216 -4.53 -14.05 -1.60
N ALA A 217 -3.49 -14.33 -0.82
CA ALA A 217 -2.80 -13.35 0.02
C ALA A 217 -1.94 -12.33 -0.75
N THR A 218 -1.63 -12.55 -2.03
CA THR A 218 -0.65 -11.77 -2.79
C THR A 218 -1.24 -10.88 -3.89
N GLY A 219 -2.56 -10.94 -4.14
CA GLY A 219 -3.25 -10.10 -5.10
C GLY A 219 -4.07 -10.86 -6.15
N MET A 220 -4.73 -10.13 -7.04
CA MET A 220 -5.59 -10.70 -8.07
C MET A 220 -4.82 -11.14 -9.30
N THR A 221 -5.30 -12.20 -9.96
CA THR A 221 -4.84 -12.58 -11.29
C THR A 221 -5.46 -11.67 -12.37
N LEU A 222 -4.85 -11.59 -13.55
CA LEU A 222 -5.42 -10.83 -14.68
C LEU A 222 -6.83 -11.26 -15.07
N PRO A 223 -7.13 -12.58 -15.17
CA PRO A 223 -8.49 -13.03 -15.45
C PRO A 223 -9.49 -12.59 -14.39
N ALA A 224 -9.12 -12.68 -13.09
CA ALA A 224 -9.99 -12.23 -12.01
C ALA A 224 -10.26 -10.72 -12.06
N GLN A 225 -9.24 -9.89 -12.37
CA GLN A 225 -9.43 -8.45 -12.57
C GLN A 225 -10.40 -8.17 -13.73
N LYS A 226 -10.23 -8.87 -14.88
CA LYS A 226 -11.14 -8.71 -16.02
C LYS A 226 -12.58 -9.08 -15.67
N CYS A 227 -12.78 -10.21 -15.00
CA CYS A 227 -14.13 -10.67 -14.59
C CYS A 227 -14.83 -9.62 -13.72
N VAL A 228 -14.14 -9.04 -12.72
CA VAL A 228 -14.71 -7.99 -11.85
C VAL A 228 -15.02 -6.73 -12.64
N LEU A 229 -14.16 -6.32 -13.58
CA LEU A 229 -14.41 -5.15 -14.41
C LEU A 229 -15.58 -5.35 -15.37
N GLU A 230 -15.75 -6.54 -15.94
CA GLU A 230 -16.90 -6.91 -16.76
C GLU A 230 -18.19 -6.89 -15.94
N ALA A 231 -18.17 -7.48 -14.75
CA ALA A 231 -19.30 -7.44 -13.80
C ALA A 231 -19.66 -5.99 -13.38
N PHE A 232 -18.65 -5.12 -13.23
CA PHE A 232 -18.91 -3.71 -12.93
C PHE A 232 -19.44 -2.92 -14.14
N ARG A 233 -19.10 -3.35 -15.38
CA ARG A 233 -19.67 -2.76 -16.62
C ARG A 233 -21.12 -3.17 -16.81
N ALA A 234 -21.41 -4.45 -16.56
CA ALA A 234 -22.74 -5.01 -16.68
C ALA A 234 -23.73 -4.34 -15.73
N SER A 235 -25.00 -4.24 -16.15
CA SER A 235 -26.04 -3.71 -15.28
C SER A 235 -26.50 -4.81 -14.33
N GLY A 236 -26.30 -4.59 -13.03
CA GLY A 236 -26.88 -5.42 -11.97
C GLY A 236 -25.92 -6.36 -11.22
N ASP A 237 -24.70 -6.60 -11.71
CA ASP A 237 -23.76 -7.51 -11.04
C ASP A 237 -22.98 -6.82 -9.92
N ASN A 238 -22.22 -5.77 -10.24
CA ASN A 238 -21.52 -4.95 -9.26
C ASN A 238 -21.86 -3.47 -9.47
N ASN A 239 -22.23 -2.76 -8.42
CA ASN A 239 -22.48 -1.31 -8.46
C ASN A 239 -21.49 -0.50 -7.65
N ILE A 240 -20.70 -1.14 -6.77
CA ILE A 240 -19.59 -0.52 -6.06
C ILE A 240 -18.32 -1.35 -6.24
N LEU A 241 -17.22 -0.71 -6.60
CA LEU A 241 -15.90 -1.30 -6.76
C LEU A 241 -14.96 -0.76 -5.69
N ILE A 242 -14.50 -1.63 -4.78
CA ILE A 242 -13.53 -1.28 -3.75
C ILE A 242 -12.12 -1.57 -4.30
N ALA A 243 -11.28 -0.54 -4.39
CA ALA A 243 -10.03 -0.62 -5.12
C ALA A 243 -8.84 -0.04 -4.37
N THR A 244 -7.66 -0.63 -4.58
CA THR A 244 -6.39 0.00 -4.24
C THR A 244 -5.87 0.85 -5.41
N SER A 245 -4.71 1.48 -5.26
CA SER A 245 -4.06 2.32 -6.28
C SER A 245 -3.87 1.69 -7.67
N VAL A 246 -4.11 0.40 -7.81
CA VAL A 246 -4.10 -0.30 -9.12
C VAL A 246 -5.17 0.23 -10.07
N ALA A 247 -6.30 0.68 -9.53
CA ALA A 247 -7.37 1.26 -10.33
C ALA A 247 -7.07 2.69 -10.82
N ASP A 248 -5.97 3.30 -10.36
CA ASP A 248 -5.58 4.65 -10.75
C ASP A 248 -5.08 4.70 -12.19
N GLU A 249 -4.36 3.68 -12.65
CA GLU A 249 -3.57 3.72 -13.89
C GLU A 249 -3.78 2.49 -14.78
N GLY A 250 -3.98 2.73 -16.07
CA GLY A 250 -3.92 1.70 -17.12
C GLY A 250 -5.08 0.71 -17.18
N ILE A 251 -6.06 0.76 -16.28
CA ILE A 251 -7.22 -0.11 -16.29
C ILE A 251 -8.42 0.65 -16.86
N ASP A 252 -9.04 0.09 -17.89
CA ASP A 252 -10.28 0.64 -18.45
C ASP A 252 -11.47 0.26 -17.56
N ILE A 253 -11.81 1.16 -16.64
CA ILE A 253 -12.97 1.04 -15.76
C ILE A 253 -14.16 1.72 -16.42
N ALA A 254 -15.33 1.09 -16.35
CA ALA A 254 -16.58 1.68 -16.82
C ALA A 254 -16.84 3.05 -16.20
N GLU A 255 -17.64 3.87 -16.86
CA GLU A 255 -18.05 5.17 -16.33
C GLU A 255 -18.70 5.01 -14.96
N CYS A 256 -18.18 5.74 -13.99
CA CYS A 256 -18.77 5.87 -12.66
C CYS A 256 -19.16 7.32 -12.38
N ASN A 257 -20.16 7.50 -11.55
CA ASN A 257 -20.66 8.82 -11.15
C ASN A 257 -20.37 9.17 -9.69
N LEU A 258 -19.81 8.22 -8.93
CA LEU A 258 -19.38 8.47 -7.56
C LEU A 258 -17.96 7.94 -7.33
N VAL A 259 -17.06 8.82 -6.91
CA VAL A 259 -15.69 8.47 -6.52
C VAL A 259 -15.52 8.80 -5.05
N ILE A 260 -15.11 7.84 -4.25
CA ILE A 260 -14.84 8.03 -2.82
C ILE A 260 -13.38 7.72 -2.54
N LEU A 261 -12.67 8.70 -1.98
CA LEU A 261 -11.30 8.59 -1.48
C LEU A 261 -11.38 8.36 0.03
N TYR A 262 -11.20 7.11 0.47
CA TYR A 262 -11.32 6.75 1.88
C TYR A 262 -9.93 6.65 2.51
N GLU A 263 -9.57 7.67 3.30
CA GLU A 263 -8.22 7.83 3.86
C GLU A 263 -7.12 7.75 2.79
N TYR A 264 -7.45 8.05 1.54
CA TYR A 264 -6.58 7.85 0.39
C TYR A 264 -6.28 9.17 -0.29
N VAL A 265 -5.00 9.54 -0.35
CA VAL A 265 -4.50 10.66 -1.14
C VAL A 265 -3.18 10.26 -1.81
N GLY A 266 -3.17 10.30 -3.13
CA GLY A 266 -1.98 10.11 -3.95
C GLY A 266 -1.13 11.40 -4.10
N ASN A 267 -0.26 11.41 -5.09
CA ASN A 267 0.33 12.64 -5.62
C ASN A 267 -0.64 13.32 -6.61
N VAL A 268 -0.27 14.48 -7.16
CA VAL A 268 -1.13 15.23 -8.10
C VAL A 268 -1.53 14.40 -9.33
N ILE A 269 -0.64 13.56 -9.85
CA ILE A 269 -0.91 12.69 -11.01
C ILE A 269 -1.98 11.65 -10.65
N LYS A 270 -1.79 10.95 -9.53
CA LYS A 270 -2.76 9.96 -9.02
C LYS A 270 -4.11 10.59 -8.71
N MET A 271 -4.11 11.78 -8.12
CA MET A 271 -5.33 12.55 -7.86
C MET A 271 -6.12 12.81 -9.16
N ILE A 272 -5.45 13.26 -10.22
CA ILE A 272 -6.09 13.53 -11.52
C ILE A 272 -6.62 12.22 -12.12
N GLN A 273 -5.83 11.15 -12.09
CA GLN A 273 -6.20 9.82 -12.61
C GLN A 273 -7.42 9.25 -11.87
N THR A 274 -7.41 9.33 -10.54
CA THR A 274 -8.48 8.82 -9.68
C THR A 274 -9.78 9.59 -9.88
N ARG A 275 -9.72 10.93 -9.85
CA ARG A 275 -10.88 11.78 -10.12
C ARG A 275 -11.38 11.65 -11.57
N GLY A 276 -10.48 11.39 -12.50
CA GLY A 276 -10.80 11.11 -13.90
C GLY A 276 -11.59 9.81 -14.14
N ARG A 277 -11.85 9.01 -13.11
CA ARG A 277 -12.77 7.86 -13.19
C ARG A 277 -14.24 8.27 -13.13
N GLY A 278 -14.56 9.39 -12.52
CA GLY A 278 -15.89 9.98 -12.55
C GLY A 278 -16.16 10.65 -13.90
N ARG A 279 -16.49 9.88 -14.95
CA ARG A 279 -16.70 10.36 -16.32
C ARG A 279 -18.15 10.63 -16.66
N ALA A 280 -19.08 10.13 -15.87
CA ALA A 280 -20.50 10.35 -16.07
C ALA A 280 -20.88 11.81 -15.81
N ARG A 281 -21.95 12.28 -16.42
CA ARG A 281 -22.54 13.59 -16.10
C ARG A 281 -22.89 13.64 -14.61
N ASP A 282 -22.64 14.78 -13.98
CA ASP A 282 -22.92 15.04 -12.57
C ASP A 282 -22.19 14.10 -11.59
N SER A 283 -21.00 13.64 -11.99
CA SER A 283 -20.14 12.84 -11.13
C SER A 283 -19.70 13.63 -9.90
N LYS A 284 -19.65 12.94 -8.75
CA LYS A 284 -19.18 13.50 -7.49
C LYS A 284 -17.93 12.78 -7.00
N CYS A 285 -17.10 13.52 -6.27
CA CYS A 285 -15.91 12.98 -5.60
C CYS A 285 -15.92 13.39 -4.14
N PHE A 286 -15.81 12.42 -3.22
CA PHE A 286 -15.71 12.67 -1.79
C PHE A 286 -14.35 12.22 -1.28
N LEU A 287 -13.74 13.04 -0.42
CA LEU A 287 -12.59 12.66 0.39
C LEU A 287 -13.06 12.51 1.85
N LEU A 288 -13.07 11.29 2.36
CA LEU A 288 -13.40 10.95 3.74
C LEU A 288 -12.10 10.66 4.49
N THR A 289 -11.77 11.51 5.48
CA THR A 289 -10.53 11.35 6.25
C THR A 289 -10.63 11.96 7.64
N SER A 290 -9.99 11.32 8.62
CA SER A 290 -9.78 11.88 9.96
C SER A 290 -8.49 12.71 10.04
N SER A 291 -7.58 12.57 9.09
CA SER A 291 -6.26 13.21 9.10
C SER A 291 -6.29 14.61 8.47
N ALA A 292 -5.86 15.62 9.25
CA ALA A 292 -5.65 16.96 8.73
C ALA A 292 -4.58 17.01 7.63
N ASP A 293 -3.52 16.20 7.77
CA ASP A 293 -2.41 16.13 6.79
C ASP A 293 -2.89 15.63 5.42
N VAL A 294 -3.85 14.69 5.41
CA VAL A 294 -4.46 14.19 4.18
C VAL A 294 -5.24 15.30 3.48
N ILE A 295 -5.99 16.11 4.22
CA ILE A 295 -6.72 17.26 3.69
C ILE A 295 -5.75 18.31 3.11
N GLU A 296 -4.69 18.64 3.85
CA GLU A 296 -3.70 19.62 3.38
C GLU A 296 -2.95 19.12 2.14
N LYS A 297 -2.63 17.83 2.09
CA LYS A 297 -2.02 17.22 0.91
C LYS A 297 -2.94 17.29 -0.32
N GLU A 298 -4.24 17.07 -0.14
CA GLU A 298 -5.20 17.19 -1.24
C GLU A 298 -5.33 18.64 -1.71
N LYS A 299 -5.39 19.61 -0.80
CA LYS A 299 -5.36 21.04 -1.15
C LYS A 299 -4.09 21.41 -1.94
N ALA A 300 -2.93 20.92 -1.48
CA ALA A 300 -1.67 21.13 -2.18
C ALA A 300 -1.67 20.52 -3.59
N ASN A 301 -2.27 19.33 -3.76
CA ASN A 301 -2.45 18.71 -5.08
C ASN A 301 -3.35 19.54 -5.99
N MET A 302 -4.45 20.09 -5.48
CA MET A 302 -5.34 20.97 -6.24
C MET A 302 -4.62 22.25 -6.72
N ILE A 303 -3.78 22.85 -5.87
CA ILE A 303 -2.94 24.00 -6.25
C ILE A 303 -1.96 23.61 -7.35
N LYS A 304 -1.28 22.47 -7.22
CA LYS A 304 -0.35 21.96 -8.24
C LYS A 304 -1.04 21.70 -9.58
N GLU A 305 -2.25 21.14 -9.55
CA GLU A 305 -3.06 20.93 -10.75
C GLU A 305 -3.40 22.26 -11.43
N LYS A 306 -3.81 23.27 -10.66
CA LYS A 306 -4.10 24.62 -11.20
C LYS A 306 -2.85 25.21 -11.85
N ILE A 307 -1.71 25.20 -11.16
CA ILE A 307 -0.43 25.69 -11.70
C ILE A 307 -0.05 24.94 -12.98
N MET A 308 -0.23 23.62 -13.02
CA MET A 308 0.05 22.80 -14.19
C MET A 308 -0.82 23.23 -15.38
N ASN A 309 -2.13 23.38 -15.18
CA ASN A 309 -3.06 23.80 -16.23
C ASN A 309 -2.73 25.20 -16.74
N GLU A 310 -2.45 26.16 -15.86
CA GLU A 310 -2.02 27.51 -16.24
C GLU A 310 -0.69 27.47 -17.01
N SER A 311 0.24 26.61 -16.61
CA SER A 311 1.52 26.43 -17.31
C SER A 311 1.33 25.86 -18.72
N ILE A 312 0.43 24.89 -18.90
CA ILE A 312 0.09 24.33 -20.22
C ILE A 312 -0.51 25.41 -21.12
N LEU A 313 -1.48 26.18 -20.61
CA LEU A 313 -2.08 27.29 -21.36
C LEU A 313 -1.02 28.31 -21.77
N ARG A 314 -0.08 28.64 -20.87
CA ARG A 314 1.03 29.55 -21.17
C ARG A 314 1.98 28.97 -22.23
N LEU A 315 2.27 27.67 -22.19
CA LEU A 315 3.10 27.00 -23.20
C LEU A 315 2.43 27.02 -24.58
N GLN A 316 1.11 26.89 -24.64
CA GLN A 316 0.36 26.95 -25.90
C GLN A 316 0.42 28.33 -26.60
N THR A 317 0.79 29.38 -25.85
CA THR A 317 1.01 30.72 -26.44
C THR A 317 2.43 30.93 -27.00
N TRP A 318 3.32 29.97 -26.83
CA TRP A 318 4.70 30.08 -27.31
C TRP A 318 4.76 29.69 -28.80
N ASP A 319 5.56 30.45 -29.57
CA ASP A 319 5.95 30.02 -30.90
C ASP A 319 6.93 28.84 -30.84
N GLU A 320 7.02 28.12 -31.96
CA GLU A 320 7.83 26.92 -32.10
C GLU A 320 9.32 27.19 -31.80
N MET A 321 9.84 28.35 -32.22
CA MET A 321 11.24 28.72 -31.97
C MET A 321 11.52 28.92 -30.51
N LYS A 322 10.66 29.62 -29.76
CA LYS A 322 10.78 29.85 -28.31
C LYS A 322 10.66 28.53 -27.55
N PHE A 323 9.70 27.69 -27.95
CA PHE A 323 9.55 26.35 -27.34
C PHE A 323 10.82 25.51 -27.53
N GLY A 324 11.30 25.38 -28.78
CA GLY A 324 12.50 24.61 -29.11
C GLY A 324 13.76 25.08 -28.39
N LYS A 325 14.01 26.41 -28.34
CA LYS A 325 15.14 26.97 -27.58
C LYS A 325 15.06 26.65 -26.09
N THR A 326 13.87 26.71 -25.50
CA THR A 326 13.71 26.44 -24.07
C THR A 326 13.91 24.97 -23.75
N VAL A 327 13.35 24.06 -24.57
CA VAL A 327 13.55 22.61 -24.44
C VAL A 327 15.02 22.26 -24.56
N HIS A 328 15.71 22.77 -25.58
CA HIS A 328 17.14 22.53 -25.77
C HIS A 328 17.98 22.99 -24.55
N ARG A 329 17.70 24.19 -24.01
CA ARG A 329 18.37 24.69 -22.81
C ARG A 329 18.15 23.75 -21.60
N ILE A 330 16.92 23.25 -21.41
CA ILE A 330 16.62 22.31 -20.31
C ILE A 330 17.40 21.01 -20.51
N GLN A 331 17.40 20.44 -21.72
CA GLN A 331 18.14 19.22 -22.04
C GLN A 331 19.65 19.36 -21.77
N VAL A 332 20.25 20.49 -22.17
CA VAL A 332 21.66 20.77 -21.89
C VAL A 332 21.94 20.84 -20.38
N ASN A 333 21.09 21.55 -19.63
CA ASN A 333 21.24 21.65 -18.18
C ASN A 333 21.08 20.29 -17.49
N GLU A 334 20.09 19.49 -17.90
CA GLU A 334 19.88 18.13 -17.38
C GLU A 334 21.08 17.22 -17.66
N LYS A 335 21.67 17.32 -18.86
CA LYS A 335 22.88 16.59 -19.22
C LYS A 335 24.04 16.99 -18.33
N LEU A 336 24.28 18.29 -18.14
CA LEU A 336 25.34 18.80 -17.25
C LEU A 336 25.14 18.34 -15.81
N LEU A 337 23.89 18.31 -15.29
CA LEU A 337 23.57 17.80 -13.96
C LEU A 337 23.85 16.30 -13.84
N ARG A 338 23.48 15.50 -14.83
CA ARG A 338 23.82 14.06 -14.85
C ARG A 338 25.31 13.82 -14.88
N ASP A 339 26.02 14.54 -15.75
CA ASP A 339 27.48 14.43 -15.86
C ASP A 339 28.18 14.85 -14.57
N SER A 340 27.65 15.85 -13.85
CA SER A 340 28.18 16.27 -12.54
C SER A 340 27.90 15.28 -11.41
N GLN A 341 26.80 14.53 -11.50
CA GLN A 341 26.45 13.46 -10.53
C GLN A 341 27.22 12.15 -10.82
N HIS A 342 27.61 11.92 -12.06
CA HIS A 342 28.51 10.85 -12.46
C HIS A 342 29.98 11.29 -12.24
N LYS A 343 30.35 11.63 -10.99
CA LYS A 343 31.76 11.56 -10.62
C LYS A 343 32.17 10.10 -10.83
N PRO A 344 33.16 9.81 -11.68
CA PRO A 344 33.70 8.47 -11.75
C PRO A 344 34.12 8.10 -10.32
N GLN A 345 33.49 7.08 -9.76
CA GLN A 345 34.00 6.50 -8.52
C GLN A 345 35.46 6.17 -8.79
N PRO A 346 36.40 6.53 -7.90
CA PRO A 346 37.78 6.15 -8.07
C PRO A 346 37.80 4.64 -8.30
N VAL A 347 38.28 4.24 -9.47
CA VAL A 347 38.40 2.82 -9.83
C VAL A 347 39.26 2.20 -8.72
N PRO A 348 38.67 1.33 -7.87
CA PRO A 348 39.49 0.68 -6.86
C PRO A 348 40.54 -0.16 -7.63
N ASP A 349 41.72 -0.16 -7.15
CA ASP A 349 42.90 -0.85 -7.64
C ASP A 349 42.68 -1.93 -8.68
N LYS A 350 43.52 -1.92 -9.70
CA LYS A 350 43.50 -2.78 -10.91
C LYS A 350 43.64 -4.29 -10.65
N GLU A 351 43.16 -4.82 -9.58
CA GLU A 351 43.07 -6.25 -9.41
C GLU A 351 41.89 -6.79 -10.23
N ASN A 352 42.21 -7.40 -11.34
CA ASN A 352 41.25 -8.09 -12.19
C ASN A 352 40.68 -9.32 -11.43
N LYS A 353 39.57 -9.11 -10.71
CA LYS A 353 38.97 -10.11 -9.84
C LYS A 353 38.12 -11.09 -10.64
N LYS A 354 38.23 -12.36 -10.27
CA LYS A 354 37.43 -13.44 -10.85
C LYS A 354 36.02 -13.42 -10.29
N LEU A 355 35.01 -13.30 -11.14
CA LEU A 355 33.60 -13.34 -10.77
C LEU A 355 33.02 -14.74 -10.99
N LEU A 356 32.24 -15.22 -10.04
CA LEU A 356 31.60 -16.53 -10.07
C LEU A 356 30.07 -16.37 -10.12
N CYS A 357 29.41 -17.32 -10.76
CA CYS A 357 27.95 -17.38 -10.76
C CYS A 357 27.41 -17.51 -9.32
N GLY A 358 26.46 -16.66 -8.94
CA GLY A 358 25.85 -16.66 -7.61
C GLY A 358 25.16 -17.99 -7.24
N LYS A 359 24.67 -18.75 -8.24
CA LYS A 359 23.96 -20.02 -8.04
C LYS A 359 24.86 -21.26 -8.09
N CYS A 360 25.63 -21.43 -9.19
CA CYS A 360 26.40 -22.65 -9.40
C CYS A 360 27.89 -22.51 -9.06
N LYS A 361 28.35 -21.28 -8.65
CA LYS A 361 29.73 -20.96 -8.29
C LYS A 361 30.77 -21.20 -9.41
N ASN A 362 30.31 -21.49 -10.62
CA ASN A 362 31.20 -21.59 -11.77
C ASN A 362 31.74 -20.24 -12.20
N PHE A 363 32.90 -20.20 -12.81
CA PHE A 363 33.50 -19.01 -13.38
C PHE A 363 32.54 -18.34 -14.37
N ALA A 364 32.31 -17.03 -14.22
CA ALA A 364 31.45 -16.23 -15.10
C ALA A 364 32.30 -15.30 -16.00
N CYS A 365 33.10 -14.43 -15.40
CA CYS A 365 33.96 -13.47 -16.13
C CYS A 365 34.98 -12.85 -15.16
N TYR A 366 35.87 -12.00 -15.67
CA TYR A 366 36.70 -11.11 -14.85
C TYR A 366 36.05 -9.71 -14.72
N THR A 367 36.41 -8.98 -13.67
CA THR A 367 35.92 -7.60 -13.48
C THR A 367 36.31 -6.67 -14.64
N ALA A 368 37.42 -6.95 -15.35
CA ALA A 368 37.85 -6.22 -16.54
C ALA A 368 36.97 -6.44 -17.77
N ASP A 369 36.18 -7.54 -17.78
CA ASP A 369 35.29 -7.87 -18.89
C ASP A 369 33.95 -7.15 -18.82
N ILE A 370 33.62 -6.58 -17.64
CA ILE A 370 32.36 -5.88 -17.42
C ILE A 370 32.38 -4.50 -18.08
N ARG A 371 31.36 -4.20 -18.86
CA ARG A 371 31.11 -2.89 -19.45
C ARG A 371 29.81 -2.32 -18.89
N VAL A 372 29.78 -0.99 -18.76
CA VAL A 372 28.57 -0.26 -18.41
C VAL A 372 28.02 0.39 -19.68
N VAL A 373 26.79 0.03 -20.05
CA VAL A 373 26.08 0.65 -21.18
C VAL A 373 24.90 1.40 -20.63
N GLU A 374 24.88 2.72 -20.82
CA GLU A 374 23.76 3.63 -20.40
C GLU A 374 23.25 3.41 -18.98
N GLY A 375 24.17 3.16 -18.03
CA GLY A 375 23.81 2.96 -16.61
C GLY A 375 23.49 1.50 -16.24
N PHE A 376 23.57 0.57 -17.16
CA PHE A 376 23.45 -0.88 -16.91
C PHE A 376 24.80 -1.56 -17.03
N SER A 377 25.09 -2.52 -16.14
CA SER A 377 26.25 -3.41 -16.25
C SER A 377 25.90 -4.60 -17.13
N VAL A 378 26.67 -4.84 -18.18
CA VAL A 378 26.55 -5.98 -19.09
C VAL A 378 27.72 -6.94 -18.86
#